data_c1ff6e3d6dde9985c7a1aaedd1749b6a
#
_entry.id   c1ff6e3d6dde9985c7a1aaedd1749b6a
#
_cell.length_a   1.000
_cell.length_b   1.000
_cell.length_c   1.000
_cell.angle_alpha   90.00
_cell.angle_beta   90.00
_cell.angle_gamma   90.00
#
_symmetry.space_group_name_H-M   'P 1'
#
loop_
_entity.id
_entity.type
_entity.pdbx_description
1 polymer ?
#
loop_
_entity_poly.entity_id
_entity_poly.type
_entity_poly.pdbx_seq_one_letter_code
_entity_poly.pdbx_strand_id
1 'polypeptide(L)'
;VRTACHPSREEVVFSIESSLLGEGRLTICLAFPGASPGRSFSDGRVSLPDRWPDYLSAADWRHPELHHTDLVESDTNTAVFLRNLDDDRYFVRVHWSGQGILKQTAPHCFTICPQPGSDRFQIGFEFQRSSFEHDVDEIENTFRSSINYWNHFWSAGGAVQLSDSKDPGAEELERRLILSQYLTAVHCAGSTPPQETGLMNNSWYGKFNLEMHWWHAYHFTLWGRTSLLERSL
;
A
#
# COMPACT_ATOMS: atom_id res chain seq x y z
N VAL A 1 -4.91 -2.93 -15.71
CA VAL A 1 -4.54 -2.00 -14.62
C VAL A 1 -3.04 -2.07 -14.41
N ARG A 2 -2.38 -0.92 -14.30
CA ARG A 2 -0.98 -0.77 -13.87
C ARG A 2 -0.98 -0.11 -12.50
N THR A 3 -0.08 -0.54 -11.62
CA THR A 3 0.05 0.00 -10.26
C THR A 3 1.52 0.30 -9.99
N ALA A 4 1.79 1.41 -9.31
CA ALA A 4 3.13 1.73 -8.82
C ALA A 4 3.05 2.45 -7.48
N CYS A 5 4.07 2.25 -6.63
CA CYS A 5 4.29 3.04 -5.44
C CYS A 5 5.44 4.02 -5.67
N HIS A 6 5.34 5.20 -5.08
CA HIS A 6 6.43 6.16 -5.09
C HIS A 6 7.55 5.68 -4.15
N PRO A 7 8.84 5.73 -4.55
CA PRO A 7 9.91 5.14 -3.75
C PRO A 7 10.28 5.91 -2.47
N SER A 8 9.82 7.15 -2.32
CA SER A 8 10.15 8.02 -1.17
C SER A 8 8.95 8.79 -0.59
N ARG A 9 7.74 8.55 -1.09
CA ARG A 9 6.48 9.08 -0.53
C ARG A 9 5.55 7.92 -0.28
N GLU A 10 4.68 8.06 0.70
CA GLU A 10 3.59 7.10 0.97
C GLU A 10 2.46 7.28 -0.05
N GLU A 11 2.78 7.02 -1.31
CA GLU A 11 1.88 7.21 -2.44
C GLU A 11 1.79 5.96 -3.30
N VAL A 12 0.57 5.58 -3.66
CA VAL A 12 0.28 4.52 -4.64
C VAL A 12 -0.58 5.07 -5.76
N VAL A 13 -0.23 4.73 -6.99
CA VAL A 13 -0.95 5.16 -8.19
C VAL A 13 -1.42 3.99 -9.04
N PHE A 14 -2.53 4.21 -9.70
CA PHE A 14 -3.14 3.24 -10.62
C PHE A 14 -3.40 3.90 -11.97
N SER A 15 -3.13 3.17 -13.05
CA SER A 15 -3.58 3.50 -14.39
C SER A 15 -4.48 2.38 -14.90
N ILE A 16 -5.71 2.72 -15.20
CA ILE A 16 -6.77 1.79 -15.61
C ILE A 16 -7.09 2.05 -17.08
N GLU A 17 -7.05 1.01 -17.89
CA GLU A 17 -7.49 1.03 -19.29
C GLU A 17 -8.61 0.01 -19.46
N SER A 18 -9.78 0.46 -19.92
CA SER A 18 -10.95 -0.39 -20.12
C SER A 18 -12.03 0.35 -20.93
N SER A 19 -12.65 -0.32 -21.87
CA SER A 19 -13.84 0.19 -22.57
C SER A 19 -15.01 0.48 -21.63
N LEU A 20 -15.07 -0.20 -20.48
CA LEU A 20 -16.08 0.05 -19.45
C LEU A 20 -16.00 1.46 -18.85
N LEU A 21 -14.84 2.10 -18.88
CA LEU A 21 -14.70 3.52 -18.50
C LEU A 21 -15.43 4.40 -19.50
N GLY A 22 -15.16 4.22 -20.79
CA GLY A 22 -15.80 4.95 -21.88
C GLY A 22 -17.32 4.78 -21.90
N GLU A 23 -17.82 3.61 -21.50
CA GLU A 23 -19.24 3.29 -21.36
C GLU A 23 -19.86 3.81 -20.05
N GLY A 24 -19.07 4.36 -19.10
CA GLY A 24 -19.53 4.80 -17.78
C GLY A 24 -19.97 3.65 -16.85
N ARG A 25 -19.46 2.45 -17.08
CA ARG A 25 -19.80 1.22 -16.34
C ARG A 25 -18.78 0.82 -15.29
N LEU A 26 -17.66 1.55 -15.19
CA LEU A 26 -16.63 1.31 -14.21
C LEU A 26 -16.53 2.50 -13.26
N THR A 27 -16.53 2.23 -11.97
CA THR A 27 -16.34 3.20 -10.90
C THR A 27 -15.22 2.76 -9.96
N ILE A 28 -14.59 3.71 -9.30
CA ILE A 28 -13.57 3.44 -8.29
C ILE A 28 -14.21 3.61 -6.92
N CYS A 29 -14.16 2.58 -6.11
CA CYS A 29 -14.64 2.61 -4.74
C CYS A 29 -13.47 2.85 -3.79
N LEU A 30 -13.60 3.84 -2.92
CA LEU A 30 -12.71 4.15 -1.82
C LEU A 30 -13.47 3.89 -0.53
N ALA A 31 -13.00 2.92 0.25
CA ALA A 31 -13.62 2.54 1.50
C ALA A 31 -12.57 2.52 2.63
N PHE A 32 -12.90 3.13 3.75
CA PHE A 32 -12.03 3.22 4.90
C PHE A 32 -12.59 2.37 6.04
N PRO A 33 -11.93 1.26 6.41
CA PRO A 33 -12.32 0.48 7.59
C PRO A 33 -11.96 1.17 8.89
N GLY A 34 -12.59 0.77 9.97
CA GLY A 34 -12.11 1.01 11.31
C GLY A 34 -10.96 0.07 11.67
N ALA A 35 -10.25 0.37 12.75
CA ALA A 35 -9.37 -0.57 13.38
C ALA A 35 -10.21 -1.68 14.03
N SER A 36 -9.81 -2.94 13.86
CA SER A 36 -10.43 -4.02 14.60
C SER A 36 -10.19 -3.78 16.10
N PRO A 37 -11.22 -3.79 16.95
CA PRO A 37 -11.07 -3.49 18.38
C PRO A 37 -10.13 -4.45 19.09
N GLY A 38 -9.50 -5.38 18.40
CA GLY A 38 -8.62 -6.33 19.03
C GLY A 38 -9.35 -7.06 20.18
N ARG A 39 -8.66 -7.91 20.88
CA ARG A 39 -9.27 -8.52 22.06
C ARG A 39 -9.37 -7.54 23.20
N SER A 40 -10.53 -7.51 23.81
CA SER A 40 -10.71 -6.91 25.13
C SER A 40 -9.83 -7.66 26.14
N PHE A 41 -8.89 -6.94 26.74
CA PHE A 41 -8.18 -7.39 27.94
C PHE A 41 -9.00 -7.01 29.19
N SER A 42 -10.27 -7.41 29.24
CA SER A 42 -11.16 -6.94 30.30
C SER A 42 -10.84 -7.51 31.67
N ASP A 43 -9.98 -8.52 31.78
CA ASP A 43 -9.67 -9.20 33.05
C ASP A 43 -8.24 -9.74 33.18
N GLY A 44 -7.31 -9.21 32.35
CA GLY A 44 -5.92 -9.66 32.30
C GLY A 44 -5.74 -11.04 31.66
N ARG A 45 -6.78 -11.64 31.14
CA ARG A 45 -6.75 -12.88 30.39
C ARG A 45 -6.88 -12.61 28.91
N VAL A 46 -5.96 -13.17 28.13
CA VAL A 46 -6.04 -13.17 26.66
C VAL A 46 -7.09 -14.23 26.28
N SER A 47 -8.32 -13.81 25.99
CA SER A 47 -9.27 -14.72 25.35
C SER A 47 -8.89 -14.84 23.86
N LEU A 48 -8.51 -16.04 23.40
CA LEU A 48 -8.31 -16.30 21.98
C LEU A 48 -9.66 -16.21 21.25
N PRO A 49 -9.81 -15.54 20.09
CA PRO A 49 -11.06 -15.58 19.36
C PRO A 49 -11.44 -17.04 19.13
N ASP A 50 -12.71 -17.36 19.27
CA ASP A 50 -13.24 -18.70 19.00
C ASP A 50 -13.05 -19.11 17.52
N ARG A 51 -12.58 -18.17 16.69
CA ARG A 51 -12.28 -18.40 15.27
C ARG A 51 -10.96 -17.77 14.89
N TRP A 52 -10.03 -18.59 14.45
CA TRP A 52 -8.72 -18.22 13.92
C TRP A 52 -8.72 -17.09 12.86
N PRO A 53 -9.74 -16.92 11.99
CA PRO A 53 -9.78 -15.84 11.00
C PRO A 53 -9.91 -14.43 11.60
N ASP A 54 -10.43 -14.25 12.78
CA ASP A 54 -10.75 -12.91 13.30
C ASP A 54 -9.51 -12.12 13.75
N TYR A 55 -8.43 -12.81 14.12
CA TYR A 55 -7.19 -12.10 14.48
C TYR A 55 -6.32 -11.74 13.27
N LEU A 56 -6.61 -12.27 12.10
CA LEU A 56 -5.95 -11.92 10.83
C LEU A 56 -6.52 -10.65 10.20
N SER A 57 -7.69 -10.18 10.66
CA SER A 57 -8.32 -8.97 10.16
C SER A 57 -8.08 -7.81 11.13
N ALA A 58 -7.21 -6.86 10.78
CA ALA A 58 -7.11 -5.59 11.48
C ALA A 58 -8.15 -4.58 11.00
N ALA A 59 -8.92 -4.90 9.97
CA ALA A 59 -9.93 -4.03 9.41
C ALA A 59 -11.32 -4.38 9.97
N ASP A 60 -11.96 -3.43 10.64
CA ASP A 60 -13.35 -3.54 11.06
C ASP A 60 -14.26 -2.79 10.08
N TRP A 61 -15.12 -3.55 9.41
CA TRP A 61 -16.12 -3.05 8.48
C TRP A 61 -17.53 -3.01 9.08
N ARG A 62 -17.71 -3.47 10.33
CA ARG A 62 -19.01 -3.69 10.96
C ARG A 62 -19.42 -2.57 11.91
N HIS A 63 -18.45 -1.79 12.39
CA HIS A 63 -18.65 -0.76 13.39
C HIS A 63 -18.23 0.62 12.87
N PRO A 64 -18.97 1.18 11.88
CA PRO A 64 -18.64 2.48 11.29
C PRO A 64 -18.72 3.62 12.31
N GLU A 65 -19.42 3.44 13.41
CA GLU A 65 -19.55 4.43 14.47
C GLU A 65 -18.30 4.60 15.34
N LEU A 66 -17.32 3.69 15.24
CA LEU A 66 -16.10 3.72 16.05
C LEU A 66 -14.95 4.53 15.41
N HIS A 67 -15.16 5.09 14.24
CA HIS A 67 -14.14 5.91 13.58
C HIS A 67 -14.79 7.00 12.72
N HIS A 68 -14.00 7.99 12.31
CA HIS A 68 -14.48 9.08 11.47
C HIS A 68 -13.66 9.25 10.19
N THR A 69 -14.37 9.66 9.14
CA THR A 69 -13.77 10.04 7.85
C THR A 69 -14.42 11.34 7.42
N ASP A 70 -13.66 12.41 7.47
CA ASP A 70 -14.12 13.72 7.07
C ASP A 70 -13.53 14.08 5.70
N LEU A 71 -14.36 14.45 4.75
CA LEU A 71 -13.91 15.08 3.51
C LEU A 71 -13.60 16.54 3.82
N VAL A 72 -12.32 16.88 3.97
CA VAL A 72 -11.87 18.21 4.42
C VAL A 72 -11.62 19.18 3.27
N GLU A 73 -11.26 18.65 2.10
CA GLU A 73 -11.08 19.41 0.87
C GLU A 73 -11.60 18.62 -0.32
N SER A 74 -12.20 19.31 -1.29
CA SER A 74 -12.61 18.68 -2.55
C SER A 74 -12.57 19.72 -3.67
N ASP A 75 -11.92 19.35 -4.76
CA ASP A 75 -11.83 20.14 -5.98
C ASP A 75 -12.14 19.24 -7.19
N THR A 76 -11.95 19.74 -8.40
CA THR A 76 -12.30 19.06 -9.64
C THR A 76 -11.66 17.68 -9.77
N ASN A 77 -10.40 17.56 -9.36
CA ASN A 77 -9.57 16.35 -9.56
C ASN A 77 -8.86 15.88 -8.30
N THR A 78 -9.20 16.45 -7.15
CA THR A 78 -8.58 16.11 -5.87
C THR A 78 -9.60 16.07 -4.76
N ALA A 79 -9.33 15.24 -3.78
CA ALA A 79 -10.06 15.21 -2.51
C ALA A 79 -9.10 14.88 -1.38
N VAL A 80 -9.27 15.50 -0.23
CA VAL A 80 -8.50 15.23 0.98
C VAL A 80 -9.45 14.74 2.07
N PHE A 81 -9.12 13.61 2.61
CA PHE A 81 -9.84 12.99 3.72
C PHE A 81 -9.00 13.07 4.98
N LEU A 82 -9.61 13.44 6.09
CA LEU A 82 -9.08 13.27 7.43
C LEU A 82 -9.65 12.00 8.04
N ARG A 83 -8.78 11.11 8.44
CA ARG A 83 -9.12 9.87 9.13
C ARG A 83 -8.81 9.98 10.61
N ASN A 84 -9.78 9.66 11.45
CA ASN A 84 -9.64 9.59 12.89
C ASN A 84 -9.98 8.17 13.36
N LEU A 85 -9.02 7.52 14.01
CA LEU A 85 -9.12 6.17 14.57
C LEU A 85 -8.60 6.22 16.01
N ASP A 86 -9.49 6.26 16.98
CA ASP A 86 -9.16 6.51 18.39
C ASP A 86 -8.32 7.80 18.52
N ASP A 87 -7.11 7.70 19.06
CA ASP A 87 -6.17 8.80 19.21
C ASP A 87 -5.28 9.03 17.96
N ASP A 88 -5.33 8.11 16.99
CA ASP A 88 -4.56 8.22 15.76
C ASP A 88 -5.32 8.97 14.68
N ARG A 89 -4.57 9.81 13.97
CA ARG A 89 -5.10 10.63 12.89
C ARG A 89 -4.13 10.67 11.72
N TYR A 90 -4.68 10.59 10.49
CA TYR A 90 -3.91 10.76 9.26
C TYR A 90 -4.77 11.33 8.12
N PHE A 91 -4.11 11.89 7.13
CA PHE A 91 -4.73 12.43 5.94
C PHE A 91 -4.53 11.50 4.74
N VAL A 92 -5.55 11.43 3.89
CA VAL A 92 -5.48 10.74 2.61
C VAL A 92 -5.85 11.73 1.52
N ARG A 93 -4.91 12.03 0.65
CA ARG A 93 -5.16 12.79 -0.57
C ARG A 93 -5.41 11.84 -1.71
N VAL A 94 -6.54 12.01 -2.38
CA VAL A 94 -6.88 11.28 -3.60
C VAL A 94 -6.86 12.27 -4.75
N HIS A 95 -6.17 11.94 -5.83
CA HIS A 95 -6.12 12.78 -7.02
C HIS A 95 -6.26 11.91 -8.27
N TRP A 96 -6.87 12.46 -9.33
CA TRP A 96 -7.13 11.69 -10.53
C TRP A 96 -6.98 12.52 -11.80
N SER A 97 -6.75 11.82 -12.92
CA SER A 97 -6.69 12.43 -14.25
C SER A 97 -8.09 12.52 -14.88
N GLY A 98 -8.28 13.53 -15.70
CA GLY A 98 -9.55 13.70 -16.40
C GLY A 98 -10.70 14.16 -15.48
N GLN A 99 -11.91 14.03 -15.97
CA GLN A 99 -13.11 14.42 -15.22
C GLN A 99 -13.66 13.22 -14.44
N GLY A 100 -13.91 13.42 -13.17
CA GLY A 100 -14.50 12.40 -12.27
C GLY A 100 -15.37 13.06 -11.21
N ILE A 101 -16.44 12.38 -10.82
CA ILE A 101 -17.36 12.87 -9.80
C ILE A 101 -17.18 12.03 -8.54
N LEU A 102 -16.74 12.66 -7.46
CA LEU A 102 -16.67 12.05 -6.13
C LEU A 102 -18.05 12.09 -5.47
N LYS A 103 -18.50 10.97 -4.93
CA LYS A 103 -19.76 10.87 -4.16
C LYS A 103 -19.52 10.01 -2.92
N GLN A 104 -20.08 10.43 -1.81
CA GLN A 104 -20.20 9.54 -0.64
C GLN A 104 -21.39 8.60 -0.85
N THR A 105 -21.17 7.30 -0.71
CA THR A 105 -22.19 6.25 -0.96
C THR A 105 -22.67 5.58 0.33
N ALA A 106 -21.82 5.58 1.36
CA ALA A 106 -22.13 5.08 2.70
C ALA A 106 -21.20 5.73 3.73
N PRO A 107 -21.37 5.53 5.04
CA PRO A 107 -20.37 5.91 6.02
C PRO A 107 -19.00 5.38 5.61
N HIS A 108 -17.99 6.26 5.59
CA HIS A 108 -16.59 5.96 5.22
C HIS A 108 -16.38 5.36 3.81
N CYS A 109 -17.42 5.36 2.96
CA CYS A 109 -17.37 4.84 1.60
C CYS A 109 -17.64 5.96 0.59
N PHE A 110 -16.74 6.07 -0.38
CA PHE A 110 -16.82 7.06 -1.45
C PHE A 110 -16.62 6.38 -2.80
N THR A 111 -17.22 6.95 -3.82
CA THR A 111 -17.09 6.45 -5.19
C THR A 111 -16.68 7.59 -6.09
N ILE A 112 -15.65 7.36 -6.90
CA ILE A 112 -15.26 8.24 -7.98
C ILE A 112 -15.80 7.63 -9.27
N CYS A 113 -16.67 8.38 -9.94
CA CYS A 113 -17.26 8.03 -11.22
C CYS A 113 -16.54 8.78 -12.32
N PRO A 114 -15.63 8.13 -13.09
CA PRO A 114 -15.04 8.75 -14.26
C PRO A 114 -16.13 9.17 -15.26
N GLN A 115 -15.94 10.31 -15.91
CA GLN A 115 -16.86 10.74 -16.96
C GLN A 115 -16.67 9.85 -18.21
N PRO A 116 -17.76 9.42 -18.87
CA PRO A 116 -17.70 8.66 -20.10
C PRO A 116 -16.94 9.41 -21.22
N GLY A 117 -16.32 8.68 -22.13
CA GLY A 117 -15.63 9.22 -23.29
C GLY A 117 -14.11 9.03 -23.30
N SER A 118 -13.56 8.43 -22.24
CA SER A 118 -12.16 8.00 -22.21
C SER A 118 -12.08 6.56 -21.71
N ASP A 119 -11.30 5.74 -22.40
CA ASP A 119 -11.01 4.36 -21.98
C ASP A 119 -9.84 4.30 -20.99
N ARG A 120 -9.28 5.44 -20.59
CA ARG A 120 -8.18 5.53 -19.62
C ARG A 120 -8.54 6.47 -18.47
N PHE A 121 -8.25 6.01 -17.26
CA PHE A 121 -8.37 6.79 -16.03
C PHE A 121 -7.19 6.48 -15.11
N GLN A 122 -6.61 7.52 -14.51
CA GLN A 122 -5.51 7.39 -13.56
C GLN A 122 -5.93 7.98 -12.22
N ILE A 123 -5.48 7.35 -11.15
CA ILE A 123 -5.78 7.78 -9.79
C ILE A 123 -4.59 7.51 -8.87
N GLY A 124 -4.31 8.45 -7.98
CA GLY A 124 -3.29 8.36 -6.96
C GLY A 124 -3.88 8.52 -5.56
N PHE A 125 -3.26 7.86 -4.61
CA PHE A 125 -3.58 7.93 -3.19
C PHE A 125 -2.29 8.20 -2.43
N GLU A 126 -2.27 9.29 -1.67
CA GLU A 126 -1.14 9.69 -0.85
C GLU A 126 -1.56 9.77 0.62
N PHE A 127 -0.70 9.30 1.52
CA PHE A 127 -1.00 9.18 2.95
C PHE A 127 0.02 9.98 3.76
N GLN A 128 -0.45 10.81 4.70
CA GLN A 128 0.42 11.59 5.59
C GLN A 128 -0.20 11.73 6.99
N ARG A 129 0.66 11.90 8.00
CA ARG A 129 0.20 12.22 9.37
C ARG A 129 -0.21 13.68 9.54
N SER A 130 0.37 14.59 8.77
CA SER A 130 0.04 16.02 8.73
C SER A 130 -0.76 16.36 7.47
N SER A 131 -1.33 17.55 7.43
CA SER A 131 -1.94 18.11 6.21
C SER A 131 -0.90 18.22 5.08
N PHE A 132 -1.38 18.20 3.84
CA PHE A 132 -0.53 18.35 2.65
C PHE A 132 -0.13 19.81 2.47
N GLU A 133 1.18 20.06 2.41
CA GLU A 133 1.76 21.39 2.19
C GLU A 133 2.31 21.57 0.77
N HIS A 134 2.33 20.50 -0.02
CA HIS A 134 2.85 20.50 -1.39
C HIS A 134 1.74 20.24 -2.41
N ASP A 135 1.94 20.73 -3.60
CA ASP A 135 1.05 20.50 -4.73
C ASP A 135 1.00 19.02 -5.13
N VAL A 136 -0.09 18.67 -5.82
CA VAL A 136 -0.28 17.33 -6.38
C VAL A 136 0.69 17.11 -7.53
N ASP A 137 1.45 16.05 -7.47
CA ASP A 137 2.29 15.61 -8.58
C ASP A 137 1.47 14.90 -9.67
N GLU A 138 1.98 14.92 -10.89
CA GLU A 138 1.41 14.11 -11.96
C GLU A 138 1.62 12.61 -11.68
N ILE A 139 0.58 11.81 -11.86
CA ILE A 139 0.60 10.35 -11.64
C ILE A 139 1.73 9.67 -12.43
N GLU A 140 2.01 10.15 -13.65
CA GLU A 140 3.10 9.60 -14.48
C GLU A 140 4.50 9.83 -13.86
N ASN A 141 4.67 10.84 -12.99
CA ASN A 141 5.93 11.05 -12.26
C ASN A 141 6.17 9.92 -11.25
N THR A 142 5.14 9.46 -10.58
CA THR A 142 5.23 8.31 -9.67
C THR A 142 5.55 7.02 -10.42
N PHE A 143 4.94 6.78 -11.58
CA PHE A 143 5.32 5.65 -12.44
C PHE A 143 6.79 5.73 -12.87
N ARG A 144 7.26 6.90 -13.30
CA ARG A 144 8.65 7.12 -13.71
C ARG A 144 9.63 6.93 -12.55
N SER A 145 9.30 7.46 -11.38
CA SER A 145 10.11 7.32 -10.16
C SER A 145 10.22 5.86 -9.73
N SER A 146 9.12 5.11 -9.81
CA SER A 146 9.11 3.68 -9.53
C SER A 146 9.97 2.88 -10.51
N ILE A 147 9.88 3.17 -11.80
CA ILE A 147 10.73 2.52 -12.84
C ILE A 147 12.21 2.80 -12.55
N ASN A 148 12.57 4.04 -12.27
CA ASN A 148 13.94 4.43 -11.96
C ASN A 148 14.45 3.74 -10.68
N TYR A 149 13.62 3.64 -9.65
CA TYR A 149 13.95 2.93 -8.43
C TYR A 149 14.27 1.45 -8.71
N TRP A 150 13.42 0.74 -9.45
CA TRP A 150 13.64 -0.68 -9.75
C TRP A 150 14.85 -0.91 -10.66
N ASN A 151 15.09 -0.03 -11.63
CA ASN A 151 16.30 -0.07 -12.44
C ASN A 151 17.55 0.08 -11.57
N HIS A 152 17.54 1.02 -10.61
CA HIS A 152 18.63 1.19 -9.67
C HIS A 152 18.76 -0.01 -8.72
N PHE A 153 17.66 -0.51 -8.18
CA PHE A 153 17.64 -1.67 -7.28
C PHE A 153 18.36 -2.87 -7.89
N TRP A 154 18.09 -3.18 -9.16
CA TRP A 154 18.69 -4.32 -9.84
C TRP A 154 20.12 -4.07 -10.35
N SER A 155 20.52 -2.83 -10.56
CA SER A 155 21.86 -2.47 -11.05
C SER A 155 22.86 -2.14 -9.95
N ALA A 156 22.42 -1.71 -8.77
CA ALA A 156 23.29 -1.22 -7.69
C ALA A 156 23.53 -2.21 -6.55
N GLY A 157 22.90 -3.37 -6.55
CA GLY A 157 23.06 -4.39 -5.52
C GLY A 157 23.49 -5.73 -6.09
N GLY A 158 23.66 -6.72 -5.21
CA GLY A 158 23.93 -8.08 -5.61
C GLY A 158 22.74 -8.68 -6.38
N ALA A 159 23.02 -9.34 -7.48
CA ALA A 159 22.10 -10.15 -8.25
C ALA A 159 22.77 -11.44 -8.66
N VAL A 160 21.97 -12.48 -8.92
CA VAL A 160 22.48 -13.77 -9.39
C VAL A 160 21.95 -13.99 -10.81
N GLN A 161 22.86 -14.34 -11.69
CA GLN A 161 22.56 -14.75 -13.06
C GLN A 161 23.15 -16.15 -13.27
N LEU A 162 22.32 -17.12 -13.60
CA LEU A 162 22.70 -18.52 -13.78
C LEU A 162 22.50 -19.01 -15.21
N SER A 163 22.31 -18.08 -16.16
CA SER A 163 22.05 -18.38 -17.58
C SER A 163 23.11 -19.25 -18.25
N ASP A 164 24.36 -19.21 -17.77
CA ASP A 164 25.48 -20.01 -18.31
C ASP A 164 25.61 -21.39 -17.62
N SER A 165 24.80 -21.68 -16.62
CA SER A 165 24.79 -22.97 -15.93
C SER A 165 24.18 -24.05 -16.80
N LYS A 166 24.78 -25.23 -16.77
CA LYS A 166 24.24 -26.44 -17.43
C LYS A 166 23.35 -27.29 -16.53
N ASP A 167 23.20 -26.86 -15.27
CA ASP A 167 22.31 -27.53 -14.31
C ASP A 167 20.85 -27.27 -14.68
N PRO A 168 20.02 -28.31 -14.82
CA PRO A 168 18.62 -28.14 -15.20
C PRO A 168 17.78 -27.37 -14.15
N GLY A 169 18.24 -27.23 -12.92
CA GLY A 169 17.61 -26.45 -11.86
C GLY A 169 18.02 -24.99 -11.82
N ALA A 170 19.00 -24.56 -12.63
CA ALA A 170 19.60 -23.23 -12.55
C ALA A 170 18.59 -22.11 -12.80
N GLU A 171 17.75 -22.24 -13.83
CA GLU A 171 16.72 -21.26 -14.19
C GLU A 171 15.69 -21.08 -13.05
N GLU A 172 15.23 -22.18 -12.48
CA GLU A 172 14.26 -22.12 -11.37
C GLU A 172 14.91 -21.54 -10.10
N LEU A 173 16.18 -21.83 -9.83
CA LEU A 173 16.90 -21.23 -8.71
C LEU A 173 17.06 -19.73 -8.89
N GLU A 174 17.48 -19.28 -10.07
CA GLU A 174 17.58 -17.85 -10.41
C GLU A 174 16.22 -17.15 -10.23
N ARG A 175 15.17 -17.71 -10.79
CA ARG A 175 13.79 -17.18 -10.65
C ARG A 175 13.40 -17.04 -9.18
N ARG A 176 13.66 -18.01 -8.34
CA ARG A 176 13.35 -17.96 -6.90
C ARG A 176 14.16 -16.89 -6.16
N LEU A 177 15.43 -16.76 -6.46
CA LEU A 177 16.29 -15.74 -5.86
C LEU A 177 15.84 -14.33 -6.22
N ILE A 178 15.55 -14.08 -7.50
CA ILE A 178 15.05 -12.79 -7.97
C ILE A 178 13.69 -12.48 -7.32
N LEU A 179 12.78 -13.45 -7.33
CA LEU A 179 11.45 -13.28 -6.74
C LEU A 179 11.54 -13.00 -5.22
N SER A 180 12.41 -13.71 -4.50
CA SER A 180 12.60 -13.48 -3.06
C SER A 180 13.12 -12.08 -2.76
N GLN A 181 14.12 -11.59 -3.51
CA GLN A 181 14.62 -10.23 -3.34
C GLN A 181 13.56 -9.19 -3.65
N TYR A 182 12.79 -9.37 -4.73
CA TYR A 182 11.69 -8.49 -5.11
C TYR A 182 10.61 -8.43 -4.02
N LEU A 183 10.11 -9.58 -3.60
CA LEU A 183 9.05 -9.67 -2.59
C LEU A 183 9.50 -9.07 -1.25
N THR A 184 10.73 -9.32 -0.83
CA THR A 184 11.22 -8.73 0.41
C THR A 184 11.36 -7.20 0.30
N ALA A 185 11.81 -6.69 -0.85
CA ALA A 185 11.86 -5.24 -1.06
C ALA A 185 10.46 -4.62 -1.05
N VAL A 186 9.47 -5.24 -1.71
CA VAL A 186 8.08 -4.76 -1.70
C VAL A 186 7.48 -4.76 -0.29
N HIS A 187 7.80 -5.78 0.53
CA HIS A 187 7.18 -5.94 1.84
C HIS A 187 7.91 -5.23 2.98
N CYS A 188 9.24 -5.09 2.89
CA CYS A 188 10.06 -4.78 4.05
C CYS A 188 10.98 -3.56 3.87
N ALA A 189 10.97 -2.87 2.71
CA ALA A 189 11.84 -1.73 2.44
C ALA A 189 11.15 -0.38 2.67
N GLY A 190 10.13 -0.31 3.50
CA GLY A 190 9.44 0.92 3.88
C GLY A 190 10.23 1.79 4.86
N SER A 191 9.66 2.94 5.23
CA SER A 191 10.21 3.88 6.23
C SER A 191 10.00 3.40 7.68
N THR A 192 9.20 2.35 7.86
CA THR A 192 8.95 1.70 9.15
C THR A 192 9.00 0.20 8.99
N PRO A 193 9.34 -0.56 10.05
CA PRO A 193 9.26 -2.02 9.99
C PRO A 193 7.85 -2.48 9.65
N PRO A 194 7.69 -3.49 8.78
CA PRO A 194 6.38 -4.05 8.51
C PRO A 194 5.88 -4.86 9.71
N GLN A 195 4.61 -5.20 9.69
CA GLN A 195 4.07 -6.23 10.59
C GLN A 195 4.78 -7.58 10.36
N GLU A 196 4.60 -8.52 11.27
CA GLU A 196 5.33 -9.80 11.28
C GLU A 196 5.27 -10.59 9.97
N THR A 197 4.15 -10.58 9.27
CA THR A 197 3.97 -11.29 7.98
C THR A 197 4.24 -10.42 6.75
N GLY A 198 4.82 -9.25 6.89
CA GLY A 198 4.96 -8.27 5.81
C GLY A 198 3.64 -7.56 5.51
N LEU A 199 3.44 -7.11 4.27
CA LEU A 199 2.27 -6.31 3.90
C LEU A 199 1.12 -7.11 3.27
N MET A 200 1.33 -8.41 2.96
CA MET A 200 0.31 -9.20 2.26
C MET A 200 -0.88 -9.58 3.12
N ASN A 201 -0.63 -9.96 4.34
CA ASN A 201 -1.65 -10.40 5.27
C ASN A 201 -1.44 -9.70 6.59
N ASN A 202 -2.53 -9.25 7.19
CA ASN A 202 -2.47 -8.75 8.53
C ASN A 202 -2.34 -9.91 9.52
N SER A 203 -1.34 -9.85 10.38
CA SER A 203 -1.11 -10.84 11.42
C SER A 203 -0.64 -10.17 12.69
N TRP A 204 -0.79 -10.87 13.82
CA TRP A 204 -0.38 -10.33 15.11
C TRP A 204 -0.84 -8.88 15.34
N TYR A 205 -2.09 -8.60 14.94
CA TYR A 205 -2.76 -7.29 15.09
C TYR A 205 -2.06 -6.14 14.35
N GLY A 206 -1.38 -6.42 13.24
CA GLY A 206 -0.66 -5.41 12.48
C GLY A 206 0.61 -4.88 13.18
N LYS A 207 1.01 -5.48 14.29
CA LYS A 207 2.20 -5.05 15.03
C LYS A 207 3.47 -5.59 14.37
N PHE A 208 4.51 -4.76 14.39
CA PHE A 208 5.82 -5.25 14.03
C PHE A 208 6.41 -6.09 15.17
N ASN A 209 7.29 -7.01 14.81
CA ASN A 209 8.06 -7.82 15.74
C ASN A 209 9.55 -7.61 15.43
N LEU A 210 10.33 -7.19 16.44
CA LEU A 210 11.76 -6.88 16.26
C LEU A 210 12.56 -8.08 15.77
N GLU A 211 12.26 -9.27 16.26
CA GLU A 211 12.87 -10.51 15.77
C GLU A 211 12.57 -10.72 14.29
N MET A 212 11.32 -10.59 13.88
CA MET A 212 10.90 -10.79 12.49
C MET A 212 11.42 -9.72 11.57
N HIS A 213 11.55 -8.48 12.04
CA HIS A 213 12.17 -7.41 11.26
C HIS A 213 13.62 -7.74 10.90
N TRP A 214 14.38 -8.32 11.83
CA TRP A 214 15.71 -8.82 11.56
C TRP A 214 15.71 -9.89 10.46
N TRP A 215 14.84 -10.89 10.55
CA TRP A 215 14.72 -11.94 9.56
C TRP A 215 14.30 -11.40 8.17
N HIS A 216 13.44 -10.39 8.14
CA HIS A 216 12.96 -9.80 6.89
C HIS A 216 14.01 -8.92 6.20
N ALA A 217 14.72 -8.08 6.94
CA ALA A 217 15.47 -6.97 6.37
C ALA A 217 17.00 -7.16 6.38
N TYR A 218 17.54 -8.05 7.22
CA TYR A 218 18.99 -8.25 7.32
C TYR A 218 19.65 -8.62 5.98
N HIS A 219 18.97 -9.38 5.15
CA HIS A 219 19.54 -9.79 3.87
C HIS A 219 19.73 -8.62 2.88
N PHE A 220 19.08 -7.46 3.07
CA PHE A 220 19.41 -6.28 2.28
C PHE A 220 20.89 -5.92 2.39
N THR A 221 21.46 -6.04 3.59
CA THR A 221 22.89 -5.83 3.82
C THR A 221 23.73 -6.87 3.06
N LEU A 222 23.35 -8.14 3.10
CA LEU A 222 24.05 -9.22 2.39
C LEU A 222 24.06 -9.03 0.86
N TRP A 223 23.03 -8.36 0.33
CA TRP A 223 22.91 -8.06 -1.10
C TRP A 223 23.43 -6.66 -1.48
N GLY A 224 24.15 -5.98 -0.57
CA GLY A 224 24.71 -4.65 -0.84
C GLY A 224 23.68 -3.52 -0.88
N ARG A 225 22.55 -3.68 -0.17
CA ARG A 225 21.45 -2.71 -0.10
C ARG A 225 21.16 -2.26 1.34
N THR A 226 22.21 -2.03 2.13
CA THR A 226 22.11 -1.71 3.56
C THR A 226 21.19 -0.53 3.86
N SER A 227 21.14 0.48 2.96
CA SER A 227 20.26 1.64 3.10
C SER A 227 18.77 1.29 3.18
N LEU A 228 18.34 0.14 2.67
CA LEU A 228 16.96 -0.33 2.79
C LEU A 228 16.65 -0.86 4.20
N LEU A 229 17.63 -1.44 4.88
CA LEU A 229 17.51 -1.79 6.30
C LEU A 229 17.55 -0.53 7.16
N GLU A 230 18.51 0.37 6.93
CA GLU A 230 18.70 1.62 7.72
C GLU A 230 17.46 2.52 7.68
N ARG A 231 16.70 2.51 6.60
CA ARG A 231 15.48 3.31 6.46
C ARG A 231 14.42 3.00 7.53
N SER A 232 14.39 1.77 8.03
CA SER A 232 13.36 1.28 8.97
C SER A 232 13.91 1.06 10.39
N LEU A 233 15.14 1.51 10.68
CA LEU A 233 15.72 1.53 12.02
C LEU A 233 15.49 2.89 12.67
#